data_6efeda04f55bf890c0d273d1d511b60d
#
_entry.id   6efeda04f55bf890c0d273d1d511b60d
#
_cell.length_a   1.000
_cell.length_b   1.000
_cell.length_c   1.000
_cell.angle_alpha   90.00
_cell.angle_beta   90.00
_cell.angle_gamma   90.00
#
_symmetry.space_group_name_H-M   'P 1'
#
loop_
_entity.id
_entity.type
_entity.pdbx_description
1 polymer ?
#
loop_
_entity_poly.entity_id
_entity_poly.type
_entity_poly.pdbx_seq_one_letter_code
_entity_poly.pdbx_strand_id
1 'polypeptide(L)'
;RAHTAQDVQAVLALAAPQSWSFATRSADGTGPVGLWDSSTVPVGSSLETAAVELGTALRATAACSAVALRFYKAAGSPGPHVGHLWDTTTGQLVATASFDSESASGWQQASLAAPVALVVGRSYVVSYYAPGGVYAYTSGYFTGSSRVSGLLTAAATATGSPNGVYRYGTSGYPSDTWQGACYFADVLVVPTSTGGTPA
;
A
#
# COMPACT_ATOMS: atom_id res chain seq x y z
N ARG A 1 -39.94 8.57 34.68
CA ARG A 1 -39.43 9.93 34.38
C ARG A 1 -39.10 9.96 32.91
N ALA A 2 -39.72 10.87 32.15
CA ALA A 2 -39.52 11.01 30.72
C ALA A 2 -38.13 11.61 30.46
N HIS A 3 -37.35 11.00 29.56
CA HIS A 3 -36.11 11.56 29.05
C HIS A 3 -36.43 12.77 28.18
N THR A 4 -35.73 13.87 28.39
CA THR A 4 -35.92 15.11 27.64
C THR A 4 -35.27 15.05 26.27
N ALA A 5 -35.73 15.84 25.29
CA ALA A 5 -35.24 15.89 23.93
C ALA A 5 -33.73 16.25 23.80
N GLN A 6 -33.10 16.72 24.87
CA GLN A 6 -31.68 17.03 24.94
C GLN A 6 -30.79 15.79 25.06
N ASP A 7 -31.31 14.70 25.66
CA ASP A 7 -30.52 13.45 25.79
C ASP A 7 -30.39 12.70 24.48
N VAL A 8 -31.29 12.96 23.51
CA VAL A 8 -31.24 12.31 22.18
C VAL A 8 -30.27 13.01 21.23
N GLN A 9 -30.01 14.31 21.41
CA GLN A 9 -29.06 15.05 20.56
C GLN A 9 -27.60 14.77 20.91
N ALA A 10 -27.29 14.41 22.15
CA ALA A 10 -25.92 14.07 22.55
C ALA A 10 -25.44 12.73 21.98
N VAL A 11 -26.36 11.81 21.66
CA VAL A 11 -26.02 10.49 21.08
C VAL A 11 -25.86 10.57 19.56
N LEU A 12 -26.50 11.54 18.89
CA LEU A 12 -26.37 11.72 17.43
C LEU A 12 -25.08 12.47 17.00
N ALA A 13 -24.41 13.14 17.94
CA ALA A 13 -23.19 13.91 17.63
C ALA A 13 -21.91 13.04 17.53
N LEU A 14 -21.98 11.73 17.84
CA LEU A 14 -20.83 10.82 17.75
C LEU A 14 -20.74 10.02 16.44
N ALA A 15 -21.62 10.22 15.50
CA ALA A 15 -21.67 9.45 14.24
C ALA A 15 -21.49 10.33 12.99
N ALA A 16 -20.65 11.35 13.04
CA ALA A 16 -20.17 11.97 11.82
C ALA A 16 -19.08 11.06 11.21
N PRO A 17 -19.22 10.63 9.94
CA PRO A 17 -18.15 9.87 9.30
C PRO A 17 -16.89 10.76 9.26
N GLN A 18 -15.85 10.32 9.94
CA GLN A 18 -14.53 10.96 9.86
C GLN A 18 -13.98 10.70 8.46
N SER A 19 -14.26 11.58 7.52
CA SER A 19 -13.63 11.54 6.22
C SER A 19 -12.19 12.06 6.36
N TRP A 20 -11.23 11.15 6.44
CA TRP A 20 -9.82 11.49 6.37
C TRP A 20 -9.43 11.59 4.90
N SER A 21 -9.40 12.79 4.34
CA SER A 21 -8.74 13.04 3.07
C SER A 21 -7.25 13.25 3.33
N PHE A 22 -6.42 12.26 3.02
CA PHE A 22 -4.98 12.48 2.98
C PHE A 22 -4.66 13.24 1.70
N ALA A 23 -4.32 14.52 1.84
CA ALA A 23 -3.76 15.29 0.76
C ALA A 23 -2.40 14.67 0.34
N THR A 24 -2.24 14.44 -0.96
CA THR A 24 -0.92 14.22 -1.57
C THR A 24 0.02 15.31 -1.10
N ARG A 25 1.19 14.91 -0.59
CA ARG A 25 2.33 15.71 -0.17
C ARG A 25 2.03 17.20 0.05
N SER A 26 1.95 17.63 1.31
CA SER A 26 1.91 19.04 1.65
C SER A 26 3.10 19.77 1.03
N ALA A 27 2.93 21.04 0.61
CA ALA A 27 3.98 21.86 0.02
C ALA A 27 5.21 22.04 0.93
N ASP A 28 5.05 21.73 2.23
CA ASP A 28 6.09 21.74 3.28
C ASP A 28 6.86 20.40 3.42
N GLY A 29 6.53 19.40 2.60
CA GLY A 29 7.21 18.10 2.62
C GLY A 29 6.86 17.17 3.80
N THR A 30 5.86 17.50 4.61
CA THR A 30 5.49 16.75 5.83
C THR A 30 4.45 15.65 5.62
N GLY A 31 3.85 15.54 4.43
CA GLY A 31 2.85 14.51 4.10
C GLY A 31 3.44 13.11 3.94
N PRO A 32 2.55 12.07 3.95
CA PRO A 32 2.97 10.70 3.69
C PRO A 32 3.65 10.54 2.34
N VAL A 33 4.72 9.75 2.27
CA VAL A 33 5.48 9.47 1.04
C VAL A 33 5.40 7.99 0.69
N GLY A 34 5.38 7.68 -0.61
CA GLY A 34 5.44 6.33 -1.15
C GLY A 34 6.59 6.17 -2.14
N LEU A 35 6.73 4.98 -2.73
CA LEU A 35 7.71 4.71 -3.77
C LEU A 35 7.43 5.48 -5.06
N TRP A 36 6.17 5.69 -5.40
CA TRP A 36 5.75 6.41 -6.61
C TRP A 36 4.99 7.67 -6.26
N ASP A 37 5.03 8.66 -7.13
CA ASP A 37 4.13 9.81 -7.10
C ASP A 37 2.79 9.48 -7.79
N SER A 38 1.80 10.34 -7.63
CA SER A 38 0.47 10.16 -8.19
C SER A 38 0.42 10.29 -9.72
N SER A 39 1.46 10.81 -10.37
CA SER A 39 1.58 10.95 -11.82
C SER A 39 2.15 9.69 -12.48
N THR A 40 2.70 8.77 -11.70
CA THR A 40 3.26 7.51 -12.22
C THR A 40 2.14 6.62 -12.75
N VAL A 41 2.27 6.19 -14.00
CA VAL A 41 1.30 5.35 -14.71
C VAL A 41 1.98 4.09 -15.21
N PRO A 42 1.41 2.88 -14.98
CA PRO A 42 1.88 1.63 -15.57
C PRO A 42 1.82 1.66 -17.10
N VAL A 43 2.70 0.90 -17.74
CA VAL A 43 2.76 0.83 -19.22
C VAL A 43 1.69 -0.11 -19.79
N GLY A 44 1.34 -1.18 -19.05
CA GLY A 44 0.42 -2.22 -19.52
C GLY A 44 -0.59 -2.65 -18.48
N SER A 45 -1.53 -3.47 -18.93
CA SER A 45 -2.48 -4.18 -18.08
C SER A 45 -2.64 -5.61 -18.56
N SER A 46 -2.87 -6.53 -17.62
CA SER A 46 -3.26 -7.90 -17.90
C SER A 46 -4.79 -8.00 -17.88
N LEU A 47 -5.34 -8.82 -18.77
CA LEU A 47 -6.75 -9.17 -18.84
C LEU A 47 -6.97 -10.63 -18.39
N GLU A 48 -6.13 -11.12 -17.49
CA GLU A 48 -6.30 -12.44 -16.88
C GLU A 48 -7.58 -12.47 -16.06
N THR A 49 -8.10 -13.69 -15.84
CA THR A 49 -9.33 -13.92 -15.08
C THR A 49 -9.07 -14.68 -13.77
N ALA A 50 -7.85 -15.18 -13.59
CA ALA A 50 -7.48 -15.93 -12.38
C ALA A 50 -7.14 -14.93 -11.26
N ALA A 51 -7.76 -15.11 -10.10
CA ALA A 51 -7.48 -14.31 -8.93
C ALA A 51 -6.00 -14.35 -8.58
N VAL A 52 -5.42 -13.19 -8.20
CA VAL A 52 -3.98 -13.05 -7.98
C VAL A 52 -3.68 -12.02 -6.89
N GLU A 53 -2.69 -12.33 -6.07
CA GLU A 53 -2.03 -11.38 -5.16
C GLU A 53 -0.80 -10.80 -5.85
N LEU A 54 -0.63 -9.49 -5.87
CA LEU A 54 0.41 -8.78 -6.62
C LEU A 54 1.14 -7.80 -5.71
N GLY A 55 2.47 -7.81 -5.70
CA GLY A 55 3.20 -7.05 -4.71
C GLY A 55 4.56 -6.50 -5.14
N THR A 56 5.08 -5.63 -4.27
CA THR A 56 6.41 -5.01 -4.36
C THR A 56 7.18 -5.27 -3.07
N ALA A 57 8.39 -5.78 -3.19
CA ALA A 57 9.32 -5.90 -2.07
C ALA A 57 10.04 -4.56 -1.83
N LEU A 58 10.06 -4.12 -0.58
CA LEU A 58 10.64 -2.83 -0.19
C LEU A 58 11.31 -2.87 1.19
N ARG A 59 12.07 -1.81 1.49
CA ARG A 59 12.68 -1.57 2.81
C ARG A 59 12.51 -0.12 3.20
N ALA A 60 12.40 0.13 4.51
CA ALA A 60 12.57 1.46 5.08
C ALA A 60 14.06 1.80 5.18
N THR A 61 14.45 2.99 4.73
CA THR A 61 15.84 3.51 4.80
C THR A 61 16.08 4.39 6.02
N ALA A 62 15.01 4.85 6.66
CA ALA A 62 15.03 5.62 7.90
C ALA A 62 13.78 5.29 8.72
N ALA A 63 13.78 5.69 10.00
CA ALA A 63 12.66 5.45 10.91
C ALA A 63 11.36 6.08 10.39
N CYS A 64 10.36 5.24 10.15
CA CYS A 64 9.07 5.66 9.62
C CYS A 64 7.97 4.68 10.02
N SER A 65 6.72 5.12 9.89
CA SER A 65 5.54 4.28 10.07
C SER A 65 4.70 4.26 8.80
N ALA A 66 4.27 3.06 8.40
CA ALA A 66 3.25 2.87 7.37
C ALA A 66 1.91 3.36 7.90
N VAL A 67 1.20 4.17 7.10
CA VAL A 67 -0.09 4.77 7.47
C VAL A 67 -1.21 4.45 6.48
N ALA A 68 -0.85 4.07 5.24
CA ALA A 68 -1.81 3.65 4.22
C ALA A 68 -1.17 2.68 3.24
N LEU A 69 -1.99 1.87 2.59
CA LEU A 69 -1.62 1.07 1.42
C LEU A 69 -2.26 1.68 0.18
N ARG A 70 -1.61 1.52 -0.96
CA ARG A 70 -2.17 1.93 -2.24
C ARG A 70 -1.70 1.02 -3.38
N PHE A 71 -2.49 1.00 -4.45
CA PHE A 71 -2.12 0.29 -5.68
C PHE A 71 -2.65 1.03 -6.90
N TYR A 72 -2.10 0.74 -8.07
CA TYR A 72 -2.63 1.27 -9.31
C TYR A 72 -3.63 0.28 -9.92
N LYS A 73 -4.90 0.65 -9.94
CA LYS A 73 -5.99 -0.14 -10.50
C LYS A 73 -6.03 -0.03 -12.02
N ALA A 74 -5.99 -1.15 -12.72
CA ALA A 74 -6.25 -1.20 -14.15
C ALA A 74 -7.72 -0.89 -14.45
N ALA A 75 -8.00 -0.27 -15.58
CA ALA A 75 -9.37 -0.12 -16.05
C ALA A 75 -10.03 -1.49 -16.24
N GLY A 76 -11.27 -1.62 -15.79
CA GLY A 76 -12.02 -2.87 -15.85
C GLY A 76 -11.65 -3.91 -14.79
N SER A 77 -10.71 -3.61 -13.87
CA SER A 77 -10.42 -4.50 -12.73
C SER A 77 -11.61 -4.54 -11.76
N PRO A 78 -12.24 -5.71 -11.57
CA PRO A 78 -13.35 -5.82 -10.63
C PRO A 78 -12.84 -5.87 -9.19
N GLY A 79 -13.47 -5.09 -8.33
CA GLY A 79 -13.22 -5.13 -6.88
C GLY A 79 -14.18 -6.07 -6.14
N PRO A 80 -14.19 -6.03 -4.80
CA PRO A 80 -13.32 -5.20 -3.97
C PRO A 80 -11.86 -5.74 -3.91
N HIS A 81 -10.90 -4.83 -3.88
CA HIS A 81 -9.50 -5.18 -3.64
C HIS A 81 -9.15 -5.05 -2.15
N VAL A 82 -8.17 -5.83 -1.71
CA VAL A 82 -7.65 -5.78 -0.34
C VAL A 82 -6.14 -5.65 -0.40
N GLY A 83 -5.60 -4.68 0.32
CA GLY A 83 -4.16 -4.47 0.45
C GLY A 83 -3.58 -5.18 1.67
N HIS A 84 -2.34 -5.63 1.55
CA HIS A 84 -1.61 -6.34 2.59
C HIS A 84 -0.19 -5.79 2.73
N LEU A 85 0.31 -5.79 3.97
CA LEU A 85 1.72 -5.55 4.28
C LEU A 85 2.26 -6.77 5.00
N TRP A 86 3.32 -7.36 4.47
CA TRP A 86 3.93 -8.60 4.96
C TRP A 86 5.36 -8.35 5.44
N ASP A 87 5.76 -8.98 6.53
CA ASP A 87 7.15 -9.07 6.95
C ASP A 87 7.83 -10.25 6.22
N THR A 88 8.84 -9.98 5.40
CA THR A 88 9.50 -11.03 4.61
C THR A 88 10.33 -12.00 5.46
N THR A 89 10.76 -11.59 6.67
CA THR A 89 11.56 -12.44 7.56
C THR A 89 10.73 -13.55 8.18
N THR A 90 9.46 -13.25 8.49
CA THR A 90 8.55 -14.19 9.16
C THR A 90 7.47 -14.74 8.23
N GLY A 91 7.26 -14.10 7.06
CA GLY A 91 6.12 -14.36 6.17
C GLY A 91 4.77 -13.95 6.74
N GLN A 92 4.76 -13.25 7.88
CA GLN A 92 3.53 -12.89 8.59
C GLN A 92 2.89 -11.64 7.99
N LEU A 93 1.55 -11.64 7.98
CA LEU A 93 0.75 -10.46 7.69
C LEU A 93 0.91 -9.45 8.83
N VAL A 94 1.35 -8.23 8.51
CA VAL A 94 1.59 -7.14 9.47
C VAL A 94 0.42 -6.17 9.50
N ALA A 95 -0.17 -5.89 8.35
CA ALA A 95 -1.34 -5.01 8.23
C ALA A 95 -2.15 -5.34 6.99
N THR A 96 -3.43 -4.95 7.02
CA THR A 96 -4.36 -5.06 5.91
C THR A 96 -5.21 -3.79 5.80
N ALA A 97 -5.67 -3.48 4.57
CA ALA A 97 -6.58 -2.39 4.31
C ALA A 97 -7.54 -2.74 3.16
N SER A 98 -8.84 -2.50 3.34
CA SER A 98 -9.85 -2.66 2.29
C SER A 98 -10.00 -1.38 1.48
N PHE A 99 -10.10 -1.50 0.17
CA PHE A 99 -10.34 -0.37 -0.74
C PHE A 99 -11.84 -0.24 -1.02
N ASP A 100 -12.58 0.41 -0.09
CA ASP A 100 -14.05 0.42 -0.11
C ASP A 100 -14.66 1.42 -1.13
N SER A 101 -13.90 2.39 -1.61
CA SER A 101 -14.38 3.45 -2.51
C SER A 101 -13.48 3.59 -3.73
N GLU A 102 -13.33 2.49 -4.46
CA GLU A 102 -12.44 2.45 -5.62
C GLU A 102 -12.99 3.26 -6.79
N SER A 103 -12.13 4.05 -7.42
CA SER A 103 -12.41 4.65 -8.72
C SER A 103 -12.36 3.61 -9.85
N ALA A 104 -12.77 3.99 -11.07
CA ALA A 104 -12.76 3.08 -12.21
C ALA A 104 -11.35 2.60 -12.58
N SER A 105 -10.33 3.42 -12.38
CA SER A 105 -8.91 3.12 -12.64
C SER A 105 -8.01 4.16 -11.95
N GLY A 106 -6.70 3.91 -11.94
CA GLY A 106 -5.70 4.80 -11.35
C GLY A 106 -5.35 4.43 -9.91
N TRP A 107 -4.61 5.30 -9.24
CA TRP A 107 -4.18 5.07 -7.86
C TRP A 107 -5.37 4.97 -6.91
N GLN A 108 -5.47 3.84 -6.22
CA GLN A 108 -6.39 3.59 -5.11
C GLN A 108 -5.61 3.67 -3.80
N GLN A 109 -6.21 4.19 -2.74
CA GLN A 109 -5.56 4.32 -1.44
C GLN A 109 -6.52 3.95 -0.31
N ALA A 110 -6.01 3.23 0.69
CA ALA A 110 -6.75 2.90 1.90
C ALA A 110 -5.87 3.11 3.14
N SER A 111 -6.39 3.77 4.15
CA SER A 111 -5.69 3.98 5.42
C SER A 111 -5.59 2.70 6.22
N LEU A 112 -4.48 2.51 6.93
CA LEU A 112 -4.36 1.47 7.94
C LEU A 112 -5.16 1.85 9.20
N ALA A 113 -5.69 0.87 9.89
CA ALA A 113 -6.43 1.07 11.15
C ALA A 113 -5.55 1.73 12.25
N ALA A 114 -4.25 1.46 12.22
CA ALA A 114 -3.25 2.11 13.05
C ALA A 114 -1.92 2.18 12.29
N PRO A 115 -1.06 3.18 12.58
CA PRO A 115 0.28 3.25 12.02
C PRO A 115 1.12 2.02 12.39
N VAL A 116 1.88 1.48 11.44
CA VAL A 116 2.77 0.33 11.63
C VAL A 116 4.22 0.78 11.51
N ALA A 117 4.99 0.71 12.60
CA ALA A 117 6.42 1.06 12.57
C ALA A 117 7.20 0.08 11.69
N LEU A 118 7.93 0.61 10.70
CA LEU A 118 8.81 -0.18 9.86
C LEU A 118 10.23 -0.17 10.44
N VAL A 119 10.80 -1.36 10.60
CA VAL A 119 12.18 -1.51 11.08
C VAL A 119 13.15 -1.17 9.95
N VAL A 120 14.05 -0.24 10.19
CA VAL A 120 15.06 0.21 9.21
C VAL A 120 15.89 -0.98 8.71
N GLY A 121 16.04 -1.10 7.40
CA GLY A 121 16.77 -2.18 6.75
C GLY A 121 16.02 -3.52 6.64
N ARG A 122 14.92 -3.70 7.37
CA ARG A 122 14.07 -4.89 7.24
C ARG A 122 13.28 -4.86 5.95
N SER A 123 13.14 -6.03 5.33
CA SER A 123 12.36 -6.16 4.09
C SER A 123 10.89 -6.45 4.39
N TYR A 124 10.03 -5.85 3.60
CA TYR A 124 8.58 -6.04 3.60
C TYR A 124 8.10 -6.28 2.17
N VAL A 125 6.95 -6.92 2.03
CA VAL A 125 6.19 -6.92 0.79
C VAL A 125 4.90 -6.17 1.04
N VAL A 126 4.64 -5.14 0.23
CA VAL A 126 3.31 -4.56 0.09
C VAL A 126 2.63 -5.20 -1.10
N SER A 127 1.38 -5.64 -0.95
CA SER A 127 0.62 -6.30 -2.01
C SER A 127 -0.84 -5.89 -2.02
N TYR A 128 -1.54 -6.25 -3.09
CA TYR A 128 -2.99 -6.19 -3.18
C TYR A 128 -3.55 -7.45 -3.84
N TYR A 129 -4.71 -7.88 -3.40
CA TYR A 129 -5.43 -9.00 -3.97
C TYR A 129 -6.40 -8.51 -5.03
N ALA A 130 -6.26 -9.03 -6.25
CA ALA A 130 -7.13 -8.78 -7.40
C ALA A 130 -7.99 -10.01 -7.69
N PRO A 131 -9.24 -10.09 -7.20
CA PRO A 131 -10.09 -11.28 -7.30
C PRO A 131 -10.49 -11.62 -8.73
N GLY A 132 -10.53 -10.63 -9.61
CA GLY A 132 -10.88 -10.80 -11.03
C GLY A 132 -9.69 -10.96 -11.96
N GLY A 133 -8.45 -10.96 -11.45
CA GLY A 133 -7.24 -11.19 -12.25
C GLY A 133 -6.85 -10.07 -13.20
N VAL A 134 -7.58 -8.97 -13.27
CA VAL A 134 -7.23 -7.80 -14.10
C VAL A 134 -6.35 -6.86 -13.28
N TYR A 135 -5.13 -6.56 -13.75
CA TYR A 135 -4.18 -5.72 -13.03
C TYR A 135 -3.31 -4.89 -13.98
N ALA A 136 -2.72 -3.83 -13.45
CA ALA A 136 -1.78 -2.97 -14.16
C ALA A 136 -0.34 -3.39 -13.84
N TYR A 137 0.57 -3.33 -14.84
CA TYR A 137 1.96 -3.69 -14.66
C TYR A 137 2.89 -2.96 -15.63
N THR A 138 4.19 -3.01 -15.34
CA THR A 138 5.27 -2.67 -16.27
C THR A 138 6.31 -3.79 -16.22
N SER A 139 6.49 -4.50 -17.33
CA SER A 139 7.50 -5.54 -17.45
C SER A 139 8.92 -4.95 -17.40
N GLY A 140 9.86 -5.66 -16.81
CA GLY A 140 11.26 -5.25 -16.74
C GLY A 140 11.55 -4.06 -15.85
N TYR A 141 10.58 -3.55 -15.09
CA TYR A 141 10.72 -2.34 -14.28
C TYR A 141 11.86 -2.42 -13.27
N PHE A 142 12.00 -3.57 -12.61
CA PHE A 142 13.06 -3.84 -11.64
C PHE A 142 14.28 -4.54 -12.23
N THR A 143 14.38 -4.71 -13.56
CA THR A 143 15.54 -5.32 -14.20
C THR A 143 16.69 -4.33 -14.20
N GLY A 144 17.66 -4.53 -13.32
CA GLY A 144 18.87 -3.70 -13.22
C GLY A 144 18.68 -2.33 -12.59
N SER A 145 17.47 -1.97 -12.15
CA SER A 145 17.19 -0.67 -11.55
C SER A 145 16.37 -0.79 -10.26
N SER A 146 16.80 -0.09 -9.23
CA SER A 146 16.05 0.07 -7.97
C SER A 146 15.17 1.31 -8.02
N ARG A 147 14.04 1.29 -7.32
CA ARG A 147 13.25 2.48 -7.06
C ARG A 147 13.56 3.00 -5.65
N VAL A 148 13.95 4.26 -5.55
CA VAL A 148 14.20 4.94 -4.27
C VAL A 148 13.32 6.18 -4.20
N SER A 149 12.63 6.36 -3.10
CA SER A 149 11.80 7.54 -2.86
C SER A 149 11.72 7.84 -1.37
N GLY A 150 12.27 8.98 -0.97
CA GLY A 150 12.24 9.43 0.42
C GLY A 150 12.76 8.37 1.39
N LEU A 151 11.86 7.83 2.21
CA LEU A 151 12.16 6.87 3.28
C LEU A 151 12.14 5.38 2.82
N LEU A 152 11.86 5.13 1.54
CA LEU A 152 11.64 3.79 1.01
C LEU A 152 12.58 3.46 -0.14
N THR A 153 12.95 2.19 -0.23
CA THR A 153 13.65 1.63 -1.41
C THR A 153 13.04 0.28 -1.79
N ALA A 154 12.81 0.09 -3.09
CA ALA A 154 12.51 -1.20 -3.70
C ALA A 154 13.71 -1.57 -4.59
N ALA A 155 14.42 -2.62 -4.20
CA ALA A 155 15.65 -3.03 -4.89
C ALA A 155 15.34 -3.57 -6.28
N ALA A 156 16.33 -3.49 -7.18
CA ALA A 156 16.31 -4.24 -8.43
C ALA A 156 16.21 -5.75 -8.16
N THR A 157 15.61 -6.47 -9.09
CA THR A 157 15.56 -7.94 -9.06
C THR A 157 16.98 -8.51 -9.12
N ALA A 158 17.27 -9.41 -8.18
CA ALA A 158 18.52 -10.16 -8.12
C ALA A 158 18.25 -11.62 -7.77
N THR A 159 19.21 -12.51 -8.05
CA THR A 159 19.12 -13.92 -7.66
C THR A 159 18.95 -14.04 -6.14
N GLY A 160 17.90 -14.73 -5.70
CA GLY A 160 17.55 -14.90 -4.29
C GLY A 160 16.88 -13.70 -3.61
N SER A 161 16.71 -12.58 -4.33
CA SER A 161 15.99 -11.39 -3.85
C SER A 161 15.20 -10.73 -4.99
N PRO A 162 14.18 -11.44 -5.51
CA PRO A 162 13.38 -10.93 -6.62
C PRO A 162 12.48 -9.78 -6.18
N ASN A 163 12.14 -8.88 -7.13
CA ASN A 163 11.15 -7.84 -6.94
C ASN A 163 10.10 -7.89 -8.05
N GLY A 164 8.91 -7.37 -7.70
CA GLY A 164 7.71 -7.61 -8.47
C GLY A 164 7.22 -9.04 -8.23
N VAL A 165 6.55 -9.24 -7.10
CA VAL A 165 6.12 -10.57 -6.64
C VAL A 165 4.63 -10.78 -6.87
N TYR A 166 4.23 -12.03 -7.11
CA TYR A 166 2.82 -12.40 -7.27
C TYR A 166 2.53 -13.80 -6.72
N ARG A 167 1.24 -14.11 -6.60
CA ARG A 167 0.74 -15.45 -6.27
C ARG A 167 -0.66 -15.62 -6.83
N TYR A 168 -0.88 -16.65 -7.65
CA TYR A 168 -2.23 -16.99 -8.12
C TYR A 168 -3.05 -17.74 -7.05
N GLY A 169 -4.37 -17.63 -7.17
CA GLY A 169 -5.34 -18.31 -6.33
C GLY A 169 -5.81 -17.45 -5.16
N THR A 170 -5.95 -18.07 -3.98
CA THR A 170 -6.41 -17.37 -2.77
C THR A 170 -5.36 -16.35 -2.30
N SER A 171 -5.83 -15.23 -1.73
CA SER A 171 -4.96 -14.21 -1.11
C SER A 171 -3.97 -14.83 -0.13
N GLY A 172 -2.73 -14.36 -0.14
CA GLY A 172 -1.66 -14.82 0.70
C GLY A 172 -0.32 -14.23 0.29
N TYR A 173 0.74 -14.52 1.06
CA TYR A 173 2.09 -14.02 0.82
C TYR A 173 2.56 -14.34 -0.62
N PRO A 174 2.82 -13.31 -1.47
CA PRO A 174 3.29 -13.53 -2.82
C PRO A 174 4.80 -13.78 -2.87
N SER A 175 5.23 -14.79 -3.62
CA SER A 175 6.64 -15.18 -3.74
C SER A 175 7.10 -15.46 -5.17
N ASP A 176 6.16 -15.67 -6.09
CA ASP A 176 6.47 -15.89 -7.50
C ASP A 176 6.90 -14.60 -8.16
N THR A 177 7.66 -14.67 -9.24
CA THR A 177 8.17 -13.49 -9.96
C THR A 177 8.13 -13.69 -11.46
N TRP A 178 7.97 -12.58 -12.18
CA TRP A 178 7.97 -12.61 -13.64
C TRP A 178 8.73 -11.40 -14.20
N GLN A 179 9.82 -11.66 -14.88
CA GLN A 179 10.58 -10.68 -15.68
C GLN A 179 10.90 -9.35 -14.96
N GLY A 180 11.06 -9.34 -13.63
CA GLY A 180 11.29 -8.10 -12.89
C GLY A 180 10.16 -7.06 -13.06
N ALA A 181 8.94 -7.51 -13.25
CA ALA A 181 7.78 -6.64 -13.43
C ALA A 181 7.45 -5.83 -12.17
N CYS A 182 6.87 -4.66 -12.35
CA CYS A 182 6.26 -3.89 -11.27
C CYS A 182 4.73 -3.97 -11.38
N TYR A 183 4.06 -4.25 -10.27
CA TYR A 183 2.60 -4.33 -10.17
C TYR A 183 2.01 -3.12 -9.45
N PHE A 184 2.83 -2.12 -9.13
CA PHE A 184 2.44 -0.85 -8.52
C PHE A 184 1.61 -0.99 -7.26
N ALA A 185 1.99 -1.96 -6.40
CA ALA A 185 1.59 -2.00 -5.00
C ALA A 185 2.55 -1.14 -4.18
N ASP A 186 2.06 -0.25 -3.33
CA ASP A 186 2.84 0.76 -2.63
C ASP A 186 2.32 0.98 -1.21
N VAL A 187 3.19 1.48 -0.34
CA VAL A 187 2.88 1.86 1.03
C VAL A 187 3.20 3.34 1.24
N LEU A 188 2.30 4.05 1.90
CA LEU A 188 2.56 5.41 2.31
C LEU A 188 3.10 5.42 3.74
N VAL A 189 4.23 6.09 3.93
CA VAL A 189 4.90 6.21 5.21
C VAL A 189 5.06 7.66 5.65
N VAL A 190 5.07 7.88 6.95
CA VAL A 190 5.45 9.14 7.58
C VAL A 190 6.72 8.95 8.39
N PRO A 191 7.64 9.93 8.43
CA PRO A 191 8.80 9.86 9.31
C PRO A 191 8.34 9.78 10.77
N THR A 192 8.98 8.92 11.55
CA THR A 192 8.85 8.95 13.00
C THR A 192 10.02 9.78 13.55
N SER A 193 9.71 10.90 14.21
CA SER A 193 10.73 11.62 14.96
C SER A 193 11.30 10.68 16.03
N THR A 194 12.58 10.36 15.93
CA THR A 194 13.31 9.87 17.11
C THR A 194 13.24 11.00 18.12
N GLY A 195 12.44 10.85 19.18
CA GLY A 195 12.35 11.84 20.25
C GLY A 195 13.74 12.13 20.75
N GLY A 196 14.31 13.26 20.32
CA GLY A 196 15.47 13.84 20.97
C GLY A 196 15.02 14.24 22.36
N THR A 197 15.53 13.58 23.38
CA THR A 197 15.43 14.08 24.76
C THR A 197 16.07 15.48 24.74
N PRO A 198 15.35 16.54 25.11
CA PRO A 198 16.02 17.83 25.31
C PRO A 198 17.07 17.65 26.42
N ALA A 199 18.30 18.10 26.11
CA ALA A 199 19.40 18.15 27.05
C ALA A 199 19.13 19.18 28.15
#